data_d4db341f90038b514aacefa0b5b20ddd
#
_entry.id   d4db341f90038b514aacefa0b5b20ddd
#
_cell.length_a   1.000
_cell.length_b   1.000
_cell.length_c   1.000
_cell.angle_alpha   90.00
_cell.angle_beta   90.00
_cell.angle_gamma   90.00
#
_symmetry.space_group_name_H-M   'P 1'
#
loop_
_entity.id
_entity.type
_entity.pdbx_description
1 polymer ?
#
loop_
_entity_poly.entity_id
_entity_poly.type
_entity_poly.pdbx_seq_one_letter_code
_entity_poly.pdbx_strand_id
1 'polypeptide(L)'
;MLQLGYMAEFYTDGSSVPNPGPGGFAVIKDGQPVALGSENPSSNIRMEAHALIAALKLAKDGDTIITDSEFWLNVVTKWAPTWEKNGWTKKSGPIKNPELVQELYTAYRAHPGVKLQWTRGHVGTEGNEAADVWANKAREGATLESVTGENA
;
A
#
# COMPACT_ATOMS: atom_id res chain seq x y z
N MET A 1 -11.37 9.19 -28.71
CA MET A 1 -11.76 8.91 -28.10
C MET A 1 -11.49 8.63 -27.07
N LEU A 2 -11.53 8.40 -26.83
CA LEU A 2 -11.43 8.38 -25.74
C LEU A 2 -11.15 7.30 -25.01
N GLN A 3 -10.40 7.21 -24.26
CA GLN A 3 -10.06 6.23 -23.28
C GLN A 3 -11.10 6.09 -22.26
N LEU A 4 -12.27 6.25 -22.69
CA LEU A 4 -13.38 6.25 -21.78
C LEU A 4 -13.39 5.00 -20.97
N GLY A 5 -13.40 5.13 -19.67
CA GLY A 5 -13.57 4.03 -18.78
C GLY A 5 -12.40 3.10 -18.60
N TYR A 6 -11.27 3.41 -19.22
CA TYR A 6 -10.12 2.58 -18.93
C TYR A 6 -9.59 2.94 -17.54
N MET A 7 -9.74 2.03 -16.61
CA MET A 7 -9.35 2.24 -15.23
C MET A 7 -8.42 1.12 -14.82
N ALA A 8 -7.43 1.48 -14.03
CA ALA A 8 -6.44 0.52 -13.59
C ALA A 8 -6.80 -0.02 -12.21
N GLU A 9 -6.34 -1.23 -11.96
CA GLU A 9 -6.39 -1.83 -10.63
C GLU A 9 -4.97 -2.04 -10.16
N PHE A 10 -4.68 -1.55 -8.95
CA PHE A 10 -3.38 -1.71 -8.33
C PHE A 10 -3.54 -2.65 -7.15
N TYR A 11 -2.69 -3.67 -7.07
CA TYR A 11 -2.66 -4.59 -5.95
C TYR A 11 -1.46 -4.26 -5.09
N THR A 12 -1.65 -4.20 -3.79
CA THR A 12 -0.59 -3.81 -2.85
C THR A 12 -0.38 -4.89 -1.82
N ASP A 13 0.86 -5.04 -1.38
CA ASP A 13 1.18 -5.90 -0.26
C ASP A 13 2.46 -5.44 0.40
N GLY A 14 2.62 -5.80 1.66
CA GLY A 14 3.82 -5.52 2.42
C GLY A 14 4.03 -6.58 3.46
N SER A 15 5.28 -6.91 3.72
CA SER A 15 5.59 -7.92 4.72
C SER A 15 6.94 -7.66 5.35
N SER A 16 7.11 -8.18 6.54
CA SER A 16 8.36 -8.12 7.28
C SER A 16 8.62 -9.51 7.84
N VAL A 17 9.86 -10.02 7.68
CA VAL A 17 10.22 -11.34 8.17
C VAL A 17 11.63 -11.28 8.75
N PRO A 18 11.78 -11.50 10.09
CA PRO A 18 10.68 -11.66 11.04
C PRO A 18 9.88 -10.36 11.19
N ASN A 19 8.78 -10.42 11.90
CA ASN A 19 7.93 -9.25 12.11
C ASN A 19 7.98 -8.88 13.61
N PRO A 20 8.70 -7.81 14.04
CA PRO A 20 9.39 -6.83 13.18
C PRO A 20 10.75 -7.33 12.69
N GLY A 21 11.22 -6.69 11.61
CA GLY A 21 12.50 -7.02 11.01
C GLY A 21 12.60 -6.44 9.61
N PRO A 22 13.42 -7.02 8.74
CA PRO A 22 13.51 -6.54 7.35
C PRO A 22 12.16 -6.64 6.68
N GLY A 23 11.75 -5.58 5.98
CA GLY A 23 10.47 -5.54 5.31
C GLY A 23 10.57 -5.13 3.86
N GLY A 24 9.54 -5.49 3.09
CA GLY A 24 9.42 -5.11 1.70
C GLY A 24 7.97 -4.86 1.34
N PHE A 25 7.76 -4.05 0.31
CA PHE A 25 6.42 -3.80 -0.20
C PHE A 25 6.41 -3.79 -1.72
N ALA A 26 5.23 -4.02 -2.27
CA ALA A 26 5.06 -4.05 -3.72
C ALA A 26 3.71 -3.46 -4.12
N VAL A 27 3.70 -2.82 -5.28
CA VAL A 27 2.48 -2.41 -5.96
C VAL A 27 2.51 -3.04 -7.34
N ILE A 28 1.44 -3.73 -7.68
CA ILE A 28 1.33 -4.49 -8.94
C ILE A 28 0.25 -3.87 -9.79
N LYS A 29 0.54 -3.68 -11.06
CA LYS A 29 -0.43 -3.27 -12.06
C LYS A 29 -0.24 -4.13 -13.29
N ASP A 30 -1.32 -4.72 -13.80
CA ASP A 30 -1.28 -5.57 -14.99
C ASP A 30 -0.25 -6.71 -14.84
N GLY A 31 -0.17 -7.27 -13.65
CA GLY A 31 0.70 -8.39 -13.37
C GLY A 31 2.16 -8.05 -13.18
N GLN A 32 2.53 -6.78 -13.24
CA GLN A 32 3.92 -6.34 -13.15
C GLN A 32 4.11 -5.39 -11.99
N PRO A 33 5.27 -5.44 -11.33
CA PRO A 33 5.54 -4.47 -10.27
C PRO A 33 5.71 -3.06 -10.85
N VAL A 34 5.02 -2.10 -10.24
CA VAL A 34 5.17 -0.69 -10.61
C VAL A 34 5.74 0.13 -9.46
N ALA A 35 5.86 -0.46 -8.28
CA ALA A 35 6.59 0.11 -7.16
C ALA A 35 7.09 -1.02 -6.29
N LEU A 36 8.32 -0.92 -5.83
CA LEU A 36 8.94 -1.86 -4.89
C LEU A 36 9.75 -1.05 -3.91
N GLY A 37 9.77 -1.47 -2.66
CA GLY A 37 10.60 -0.81 -1.67
C GLY A 37 10.86 -1.68 -0.47
N SER A 38 11.80 -1.24 0.38
CA SER A 38 12.17 -2.00 1.57
C SER A 38 12.49 -1.05 2.71
N GLU A 39 12.41 -1.57 3.92
CA GLU A 39 12.73 -0.83 5.12
C GLU A 39 13.24 -1.83 6.15
N ASN A 40 14.29 -1.46 6.86
CA ASN A 40 14.86 -2.34 7.87
C ASN A 40 15.40 -1.50 9.04
N PRO A 41 14.87 -1.64 10.26
CA PRO A 41 13.79 -2.57 10.63
C PRO A 41 12.42 -2.02 10.24
N SER A 42 11.46 -2.92 10.07
CA SER A 42 10.10 -2.54 9.74
C SER A 42 9.11 -3.52 10.39
N SER A 43 7.88 -3.48 9.93
CA SER A 43 6.83 -4.38 10.38
C SER A 43 5.85 -4.60 9.23
N ASN A 44 5.04 -5.65 9.33
CA ASN A 44 4.00 -5.89 8.34
C ASN A 44 3.12 -4.65 8.17
N ILE A 45 2.69 -4.08 9.29
CA ILE A 45 1.81 -2.90 9.31
C ILE A 45 2.46 -1.74 8.56
N ARG A 46 3.74 -1.47 8.84
CA ARG A 46 4.43 -0.36 8.18
C ARG A 46 4.55 -0.60 6.68
N MET A 47 4.91 -1.82 6.30
CA MET A 47 5.11 -2.14 4.88
C MET A 47 3.80 -2.05 4.10
N GLU A 48 2.70 -2.45 4.70
CA GLU A 48 1.39 -2.30 4.07
C GLU A 48 1.05 -0.83 3.84
N ALA A 49 1.37 0.04 4.79
CA ALA A 49 1.14 1.47 4.63
C ALA A 49 2.00 2.04 3.50
N HIS A 50 3.27 1.67 3.45
CA HIS A 50 4.15 2.14 2.38
C HIS A 50 3.64 1.73 1.01
N ALA A 51 3.12 0.50 0.88
CA ALA A 51 2.55 0.06 -0.39
C ALA A 51 1.34 0.90 -0.79
N LEU A 52 0.46 1.19 0.17
CA LEU A 52 -0.72 2.00 -0.11
C LEU A 52 -0.36 3.44 -0.51
N ILE A 53 0.61 4.02 0.18
CA ILE A 53 1.08 5.38 -0.14
C ILE A 53 1.64 5.40 -1.57
N ALA A 54 2.47 4.41 -1.90
CA ALA A 54 3.05 4.34 -3.23
C ALA A 54 1.98 4.18 -4.31
N ALA A 55 0.97 3.34 -4.05
CA ALA A 55 -0.11 3.14 -5.00
C ALA A 55 -0.93 4.41 -5.20
N LEU A 56 -1.21 5.13 -4.11
CA LEU A 56 -1.96 6.39 -4.20
C LEU A 56 -1.23 7.41 -5.05
N LYS A 57 0.10 7.43 -4.98
CA LYS A 57 0.89 8.36 -5.79
C LYS A 57 0.86 8.00 -7.27
N LEU A 58 0.62 6.76 -7.60
CA LEU A 58 0.59 6.29 -8.98
C LEU A 58 -0.81 6.30 -9.59
N ALA A 59 -1.83 6.17 -8.78
CA ALA A 59 -3.20 6.01 -9.23
C ALA A 59 -3.79 7.33 -9.72
N LYS A 60 -4.73 7.22 -10.63
CA LYS A 60 -5.45 8.37 -11.20
C LYS A 60 -6.92 8.22 -10.86
N ASP A 61 -7.67 9.31 -11.05
CA ASP A 61 -9.11 9.28 -10.83
C ASP A 61 -9.76 8.12 -11.58
N GLY A 62 -10.58 7.37 -10.88
CA GLY A 62 -11.25 6.21 -11.42
C GLY A 62 -10.54 4.90 -11.16
N ASP A 63 -9.27 4.95 -10.79
CA ASP A 63 -8.52 3.73 -10.48
C ASP A 63 -8.94 3.16 -9.14
N THR A 64 -8.66 1.87 -8.96
CA THR A 64 -8.94 1.16 -7.72
C THR A 64 -7.63 0.59 -7.16
N ILE A 65 -7.44 0.75 -5.86
CA ILE A 65 -6.32 0.14 -5.14
C ILE A 65 -6.90 -0.98 -4.30
N ILE A 66 -6.36 -2.17 -4.46
CA ILE A 66 -6.84 -3.36 -3.78
C ILE A 66 -5.80 -3.78 -2.75
N THR A 67 -6.22 -3.88 -1.50
CA THR A 67 -5.34 -4.22 -0.38
C THR A 67 -5.97 -5.33 0.45
N ASP A 68 -5.14 -6.15 1.08
CA ASP A 68 -5.63 -7.12 2.05
C ASP A 68 -5.54 -6.58 3.48
N SER A 69 -5.15 -5.32 3.64
CA SER A 69 -5.04 -4.70 4.95
C SER A 69 -6.34 -3.99 5.33
N GLU A 70 -7.22 -4.71 5.98
CA GLU A 70 -8.44 -4.14 6.51
C GLU A 70 -8.13 -3.05 7.54
N PHE A 71 -7.05 -3.24 8.30
CA PHE A 71 -6.62 -2.26 9.29
C PHE A 71 -6.43 -0.88 8.66
N TRP A 72 -5.60 -0.80 7.61
CA TRP A 72 -5.32 0.52 7.01
C TRP A 72 -6.53 1.10 6.31
N LEU A 73 -7.37 0.26 5.72
CA LEU A 73 -8.61 0.75 5.13
C LEU A 73 -9.48 1.41 6.21
N ASN A 74 -9.60 0.77 7.37
CA ASN A 74 -10.36 1.35 8.49
C ASN A 74 -9.71 2.63 9.01
N VAL A 75 -8.39 2.68 9.05
CA VAL A 75 -7.69 3.89 9.50
C VAL A 75 -8.10 5.08 8.65
N VAL A 76 -7.98 4.98 7.33
CA VAL A 76 -8.21 6.15 6.48
C VAL A 76 -9.68 6.49 6.31
N THR A 77 -10.58 5.50 6.40
CA THR A 77 -12.00 5.76 6.16
C THR A 77 -12.79 6.07 7.43
N LYS A 78 -12.31 5.57 8.57
CA LYS A 78 -13.09 5.66 9.82
C LYS A 78 -12.34 6.37 10.93
N TRP A 79 -11.11 5.98 11.21
CA TRP A 79 -10.45 6.43 12.44
C TRP A 79 -9.65 7.71 12.28
N ALA A 80 -8.91 7.87 11.20
CA ALA A 80 -8.09 9.06 10.99
C ALA A 80 -8.90 10.35 10.96
N PRO A 81 -10.10 10.39 10.35
CA PRO A 81 -10.90 11.62 10.42
C PRO A 81 -11.20 12.07 11.85
N THR A 82 -11.50 11.12 12.74
CA THR A 82 -11.74 11.43 14.14
C THR A 82 -10.46 11.84 14.85
N TRP A 83 -9.37 11.12 14.60
CA TRP A 83 -8.08 11.44 15.21
C TRP A 83 -7.61 12.84 14.81
N GLU A 84 -7.77 13.19 13.55
CA GLU A 84 -7.39 14.52 13.07
C GLU A 84 -8.19 15.60 13.79
N LYS A 85 -9.49 15.40 13.92
CA LYS A 85 -10.36 16.31 14.62
C LYS A 85 -9.93 16.54 16.06
N ASN A 86 -9.36 15.53 16.68
CA ASN A 86 -8.94 15.56 18.08
C ASN A 86 -7.44 15.83 18.22
N GLY A 87 -6.81 16.43 17.21
CA GLY A 87 -5.40 16.80 17.28
C GLY A 87 -4.45 15.61 17.21
N TRP A 88 -4.86 14.56 16.51
CA TRP A 88 -4.07 13.34 16.32
C TRP A 88 -3.86 12.59 17.63
N THR A 89 -4.92 12.48 18.40
CA THR A 89 -4.93 11.71 19.64
C THR A 89 -6.09 10.72 19.61
N LYS A 90 -5.99 9.69 20.43
CA LYS A 90 -7.09 8.76 20.61
C LYS A 90 -7.21 8.39 22.09
N LYS A 91 -8.42 8.00 22.50
CA LYS A 91 -8.71 7.74 23.91
C LYS A 91 -7.92 6.58 24.48
N SER A 92 -7.64 5.57 23.68
CA SER A 92 -7.02 4.35 24.16
C SER A 92 -5.49 4.43 24.27
N GLY A 93 -4.91 5.61 24.01
CA GLY A 93 -3.46 5.79 24.11
C GLY A 93 -2.87 6.41 22.86
N PRO A 94 -1.54 6.41 22.74
CA PRO A 94 -0.90 7.02 21.59
C PRO A 94 -1.21 6.25 20.30
N ILE A 95 -1.23 6.98 19.20
CA ILE A 95 -1.41 6.41 17.88
C ILE A 95 -0.06 5.78 17.47
N LYS A 96 -0.09 4.51 17.07
CA LYS A 96 1.14 3.85 16.61
C LYS A 96 1.44 4.28 15.18
N ASN A 97 2.73 4.41 14.86
CA ASN A 97 3.20 4.84 13.54
C ASN A 97 2.53 6.13 13.08
N PRO A 98 2.54 7.17 13.93
CA PRO A 98 1.75 8.37 13.64
C PRO A 98 2.18 9.05 12.34
N GLU A 99 3.46 9.01 12.01
CA GLU A 99 3.93 9.62 10.77
C GLU A 99 3.34 8.92 9.55
N LEU A 100 3.23 7.59 9.58
CA LEU A 100 2.64 6.85 8.48
C LEU A 100 1.13 7.03 8.39
N VAL A 101 0.47 7.09 9.55
CA VAL A 101 -0.96 7.35 9.60
C VAL A 101 -1.26 8.68 8.91
N GLN A 102 -0.52 9.71 9.28
CA GLN A 102 -0.76 11.04 8.72
C GLN A 102 -0.39 11.10 7.24
N GLU A 103 0.71 10.48 6.87
CA GLU A 103 1.15 10.47 5.47
C GLU A 103 0.13 9.76 4.58
N LEU A 104 -0.31 8.58 5.02
CA LEU A 104 -1.27 7.81 4.25
C LEU A 104 -2.61 8.54 4.14
N TYR A 105 -3.07 9.11 5.26
CA TYR A 105 -4.34 9.82 5.25
C TYR A 105 -4.28 11.05 4.35
N THR A 106 -3.17 11.78 4.38
CA THR A 106 -2.96 12.92 3.49
C THR A 106 -3.03 12.50 2.03
N ALA A 107 -2.34 11.40 1.70
CA ALA A 107 -2.35 10.88 0.33
C ALA A 107 -3.74 10.43 -0.09
N TYR A 108 -4.46 9.78 0.81
CA TYR A 108 -5.80 9.32 0.53
C TYR A 108 -6.74 10.50 0.25
N ARG A 109 -6.67 11.54 1.05
CA ARG A 109 -7.51 12.72 0.87
C ARG A 109 -7.15 13.52 -0.37
N ALA A 110 -5.90 13.45 -0.79
CA ALA A 110 -5.45 14.16 -1.99
C ALA A 110 -5.94 13.49 -3.27
N HIS A 111 -6.46 12.26 -3.18
CA HIS A 111 -6.89 11.49 -4.34
C HIS A 111 -8.31 10.95 -4.14
N PRO A 112 -9.31 11.85 -4.03
CA PRO A 112 -10.69 11.41 -3.73
C PRO A 112 -11.33 10.59 -4.84
N GLY A 113 -10.81 10.66 -6.06
CA GLY A 113 -11.32 9.87 -7.16
C GLY A 113 -10.75 8.45 -7.24
N VAL A 114 -9.85 8.09 -6.33
CA VAL A 114 -9.27 6.76 -6.29
C VAL A 114 -10.01 5.94 -5.25
N LYS A 115 -10.39 4.71 -5.62
CA LYS A 115 -11.16 3.84 -4.74
C LYS A 115 -10.21 2.89 -4.02
N LEU A 116 -10.38 2.73 -2.70
CA LEU A 116 -9.69 1.71 -1.94
C LEU A 116 -10.64 0.56 -1.70
N GLN A 117 -10.18 -0.66 -1.99
CA GLN A 117 -11.00 -1.84 -1.85
C GLN A 117 -10.24 -2.90 -1.08
N TRP A 118 -10.93 -3.51 -0.09
CA TRP A 118 -10.34 -4.60 0.67
C TRP A 118 -10.64 -5.92 -0.01
N THR A 119 -9.64 -6.80 -0.02
CA THR A 119 -9.82 -8.18 -0.42
C THR A 119 -9.21 -9.07 0.66
N ARG A 120 -9.78 -10.24 0.84
CA ARG A 120 -9.21 -11.20 1.77
C ARG A 120 -7.87 -11.68 1.23
N GLY A 121 -6.84 -11.71 2.08
CA GLY A 121 -5.53 -12.17 1.67
C GLY A 121 -5.53 -13.67 1.39
N HIS A 122 -4.65 -14.08 0.48
CA HIS A 122 -4.41 -15.51 0.19
C HIS A 122 -5.65 -16.28 -0.28
N VAL A 123 -6.51 -15.63 -1.07
CA VAL A 123 -7.69 -16.31 -1.61
C VAL A 123 -7.55 -16.61 -3.11
N GLY A 124 -6.33 -16.64 -3.62
CA GLY A 124 -6.11 -17.04 -5.00
C GLY A 124 -6.33 -15.95 -6.03
N THR A 125 -6.48 -14.70 -5.62
CA THR A 125 -6.53 -13.60 -6.55
C THR A 125 -5.15 -13.39 -7.13
N GLU A 126 -5.04 -13.45 -8.46
CA GLU A 126 -3.76 -13.40 -9.14
C GLU A 126 -2.96 -12.15 -8.79
N GLY A 127 -3.61 -10.98 -8.80
CA GLY A 127 -2.92 -9.74 -8.45
C GLY A 127 -2.44 -9.71 -7.01
N ASN A 128 -3.26 -10.20 -6.09
CA ASN A 128 -2.90 -10.24 -4.67
C ASN A 128 -1.73 -11.20 -4.45
N GLU A 129 -1.71 -12.34 -5.13
CA GLU A 129 -0.60 -13.28 -5.02
C GLU A 129 0.68 -12.71 -5.61
N ALA A 130 0.58 -11.99 -6.74
CA ALA A 130 1.74 -11.34 -7.32
C ALA A 130 2.31 -10.28 -6.37
N ALA A 131 1.42 -9.52 -5.71
CA ALA A 131 1.87 -8.51 -4.76
C ALA A 131 2.63 -9.15 -3.60
N ASP A 132 2.16 -10.29 -3.11
CA ASP A 132 2.84 -11.01 -2.04
C ASP A 132 4.22 -11.48 -2.48
N VAL A 133 4.31 -12.07 -3.65
CA VAL A 133 5.60 -12.55 -4.19
C VAL A 133 6.59 -11.39 -4.32
N TRP A 134 6.15 -10.28 -4.90
CA TRP A 134 7.05 -9.16 -5.14
C TRP A 134 7.41 -8.41 -3.86
N ALA A 135 6.51 -8.37 -2.87
CA ALA A 135 6.85 -7.80 -1.56
C ALA A 135 7.99 -8.59 -0.93
N ASN A 136 7.95 -9.92 -1.03
CA ASN A 136 9.03 -10.75 -0.50
C ASN A 136 10.33 -10.54 -1.26
N LYS A 137 10.27 -10.40 -2.59
CA LYS A 137 11.46 -10.11 -3.38
C LYS A 137 12.04 -8.74 -3.04
N ALA A 138 11.18 -7.75 -2.83
CA ALA A 138 11.64 -6.41 -2.42
C ALA A 138 12.34 -6.46 -1.07
N ARG A 139 11.80 -7.27 -0.15
CA ARG A 139 12.44 -7.45 1.16
C ARG A 139 13.85 -8.02 1.01
N GLU A 140 14.06 -8.83 -0.01
CA GLU A 140 15.36 -9.46 -0.29
C GLU A 140 16.24 -8.59 -1.17
N GLY A 141 15.81 -7.38 -1.49
CA GLY A 141 16.65 -6.44 -2.21
C GLY A 141 16.27 -6.13 -3.64
N ALA A 142 15.18 -6.71 -4.15
CA ALA A 142 14.75 -6.40 -5.50
C ALA A 142 14.29 -4.95 -5.63
N THR A 143 14.62 -4.32 -6.74
CA THR A 143 14.20 -2.96 -7.05
C THR A 143 13.54 -2.99 -8.42
N LEU A 144 12.83 -1.93 -8.77
CA LEU A 144 12.23 -1.85 -10.10
C LEU A 144 13.29 -1.97 -11.18
N GLU A 145 14.43 -1.33 -11.00
CA GLU A 145 15.52 -1.39 -11.96
C GLU A 145 16.01 -2.82 -12.15
N SER A 146 16.16 -3.55 -11.05
CA SER A 146 16.70 -4.91 -11.15
C SER A 146 15.73 -5.87 -11.82
N VAL A 147 14.41 -5.61 -11.73
CA VAL A 147 13.41 -6.50 -12.33
C VAL A 147 13.06 -6.13 -13.74
N THR A 148 13.04 -4.85 -14.08
CA THR A 148 12.67 -4.43 -15.42
C THR A 148 13.82 -4.58 -16.40
N GLY A 149 15.03 -4.73 -15.89
CA GLY A 149 16.18 -4.86 -16.75
C GLY A 149 16.59 -3.58 -17.45
N GLU A 150 16.17 -2.46 -16.93
CA GLU A 150 16.47 -1.18 -17.57
C GLU A 150 17.94 -0.86 -17.60
N ASN A 151 18.67 -1.48 -16.71
CA ASN A 151 20.12 -1.26 -16.65
C ASN A 151 20.90 -2.39 -17.29
N ALA A 152 20.21 -3.27 -17.93
CA ALA A 152 20.87 -4.39 -18.57
C ALA A 152 21.61 -3.97 -19.84
#